data_7618f48640d4a399487996437a13efe7
#
_entry.id   7618f48640d4a399487996437a13efe7
#
_cell.length_a   1.000
_cell.length_b   1.000
_cell.length_c   1.000
_cell.angle_alpha   90.00
_cell.angle_beta   90.00
_cell.angle_gamma   90.00
#
_symmetry.space_group_name_H-M   'P 1'
#
loop_
_entity.id
_entity.type
_entity.pdbx_description
1 polymer ?
#
loop_
_entity_poly.entity_id
_entity_poly.type
_entity_poly.pdbx_seq_one_letter_code
_entity_poly.pdbx_strand_id
1 'polypeptide(L)'
;MNSPLVVGVDIGGSHIATALVDCKKRVVLENSCIRRKIDAGGTSAEIINEWALAIKDSICFAELPVRKVGIAMPGPFDYTQGISYMKNQNKFDSLYGLNIRNLISTSLGIHSEGIHFSNDAACFLQGELFVAKENLPDYTAGFTLGTGFGSAITEMNVAVDANLWCAPFKQGTAEDYLSTRWFVENYQKRTGFILTDVLSITEQGDQHIVAELFDDFGKNLGEFLLFYYYKYKWEYIILGGSISLAYPLFAPALLNQLKQSRVPITIKISKLGESAALVGAAGYVSKLHSV
;
A
#
# COMPACT_ATOMS: atom_id res chain seq x y z
N MET A 1 4.77 -9.22 -31.24
CA MET A 1 3.88 -9.57 -30.14
C MET A 1 4.25 -8.68 -28.96
N ASN A 2 3.26 -8.05 -28.31
CA ASN A 2 3.56 -7.27 -27.10
C ASN A 2 3.97 -8.22 -25.97
N SER A 3 5.05 -7.90 -25.28
CA SER A 3 5.49 -8.65 -24.11
C SER A 3 4.36 -8.64 -23.04
N PRO A 4 4.02 -9.78 -22.42
CA PRO A 4 3.07 -9.84 -21.32
C PRO A 4 3.66 -9.25 -20.02
N LEU A 5 4.96 -8.87 -20.04
CA LEU A 5 5.67 -8.36 -18.88
C LEU A 5 5.43 -6.87 -18.69
N VAL A 6 5.14 -6.51 -17.46
CA VAL A 6 5.04 -5.13 -16.96
C VAL A 6 5.97 -5.01 -15.76
N VAL A 7 6.71 -3.91 -15.65
CA VAL A 7 7.41 -3.61 -14.38
C VAL A 7 6.39 -3.07 -13.40
N GLY A 8 6.20 -3.76 -12.29
CA GLY A 8 5.52 -3.23 -11.12
C GLY A 8 6.50 -2.51 -10.22
N VAL A 9 6.13 -1.36 -9.73
CA VAL A 9 6.95 -0.50 -8.86
C VAL A 9 6.13 -0.08 -7.67
N ASP A 10 6.71 -0.15 -6.49
CA ASP A 10 6.16 0.41 -5.24
C ASP A 10 7.15 1.42 -4.67
N ILE A 11 6.73 2.69 -4.57
CA ILE A 11 7.55 3.78 -4.05
C ILE A 11 7.03 4.17 -2.67
N GLY A 12 7.79 3.80 -1.65
CA GLY A 12 7.58 4.25 -0.28
C GLY A 12 8.46 5.44 0.11
N GLY A 13 8.29 5.96 1.32
CA GLY A 13 9.09 7.09 1.82
C GLY A 13 10.57 6.79 2.07
N SER A 14 10.98 5.53 2.16
CA SER A 14 12.35 5.12 2.49
C SER A 14 12.92 4.05 1.55
N HIS A 15 12.08 3.45 0.73
CA HIS A 15 12.46 2.36 -0.17
C HIS A 15 11.67 2.42 -1.46
N ILE A 16 12.29 1.90 -2.52
CA ILE A 16 11.61 1.50 -3.75
C ILE A 16 11.71 -0.02 -3.91
N ALA A 17 10.61 -0.66 -4.28
CA ALA A 17 10.58 -2.06 -4.68
C ALA A 17 10.10 -2.16 -6.13
N THR A 18 10.76 -2.99 -6.94
CA THR A 18 10.41 -3.21 -8.34
C THR A 18 10.50 -4.69 -8.69
N ALA A 19 9.66 -5.15 -9.60
CA ALA A 19 9.74 -6.50 -10.16
C ALA A 19 9.05 -6.58 -11.53
N LEU A 20 9.44 -7.56 -12.33
CA LEU A 20 8.69 -7.95 -13.52
C LEU A 20 7.47 -8.79 -13.12
N VAL A 21 6.32 -8.43 -13.64
CA VAL A 21 5.07 -9.17 -13.46
C VAL A 21 4.61 -9.72 -14.81
N ASP A 22 4.49 -11.04 -14.93
CA ASP A 22 3.83 -11.68 -16.05
C ASP A 22 2.31 -11.51 -15.88
N CYS A 23 1.75 -10.54 -16.58
CA CYS A 23 0.34 -10.21 -16.46
C CYS A 23 -0.59 -11.28 -17.02
N LYS A 24 -0.12 -12.16 -17.91
CA LYS A 24 -0.90 -13.28 -18.43
C LYS A 24 -0.98 -14.41 -17.41
N LYS A 25 0.13 -14.74 -16.75
CA LYS A 25 0.20 -15.78 -15.72
C LYS A 25 -0.20 -15.25 -14.35
N ARG A 26 -0.24 -13.93 -14.16
CA ARG A 26 -0.50 -13.23 -12.89
C ARG A 26 0.50 -13.60 -11.79
N VAL A 27 1.78 -13.62 -12.14
CA VAL A 27 2.88 -13.98 -11.22
C VAL A 27 4.02 -12.99 -11.31
N VAL A 28 4.72 -12.81 -10.21
CA VAL A 28 5.99 -12.08 -10.13
C VAL A 28 7.12 -12.98 -10.61
N LEU A 29 8.06 -12.43 -11.37
CA LEU A 29 9.33 -13.08 -11.70
C LEU A 29 10.30 -12.81 -10.56
N GLU A 30 10.41 -13.74 -9.62
CA GLU A 30 11.15 -13.59 -8.35
C GLU A 30 12.61 -13.13 -8.54
N ASN A 31 13.29 -13.60 -9.59
CA ASN A 31 14.66 -13.21 -9.91
C ASN A 31 14.80 -11.74 -10.32
N SER A 32 13.71 -11.06 -10.66
CA SER A 32 13.69 -9.65 -11.05
C SER A 32 13.34 -8.70 -9.89
N CYS A 33 13.11 -9.24 -8.69
CA CYS A 33 12.78 -8.44 -7.52
C CYS A 33 13.98 -7.62 -7.06
N ILE A 34 13.84 -6.30 -7.09
CA ILE A 34 14.85 -5.33 -6.62
C ILE A 34 14.22 -4.51 -5.50
N ARG A 35 14.97 -4.36 -4.40
CA ARG A 35 14.61 -3.45 -3.31
C ARG A 35 15.82 -2.57 -2.98
N ARG A 36 15.61 -1.26 -2.94
CA ARG A 36 16.63 -0.27 -2.63
C ARG A 36 16.15 0.73 -1.61
N LYS A 37 17.03 1.16 -0.72
CA LYS A 37 16.81 2.36 0.08
C LYS A 37 16.87 3.59 -0.82
N ILE A 38 16.02 4.57 -0.52
CA ILE A 38 16.01 5.87 -1.19
C ILE A 38 16.08 6.98 -0.14
N ASP A 39 16.73 8.07 -0.51
CA ASP A 39 16.68 9.31 0.24
C ASP A 39 15.54 10.18 -0.29
N ALA A 40 14.40 10.14 0.39
CA ALA A 40 13.24 10.97 0.03
C ALA A 40 13.46 12.48 0.26
N GLY A 41 14.53 12.87 0.97
CA GLY A 41 14.95 14.25 1.17
C GLY A 41 15.96 14.77 0.13
N GLY A 42 16.43 13.91 -0.76
CA GLY A 42 17.39 14.23 -1.81
C GLY A 42 16.85 15.21 -2.86
N THR A 43 17.71 15.62 -3.77
CA THR A 43 17.32 16.43 -4.93
C THR A 43 16.43 15.62 -5.88
N SER A 44 15.63 16.31 -6.69
CA SER A 44 14.78 15.65 -7.68
C SER A 44 15.58 14.77 -8.65
N ALA A 45 16.78 15.20 -9.04
CA ALA A 45 17.63 14.43 -9.94
C ALA A 45 18.14 13.14 -9.30
N GLU A 46 18.56 13.18 -8.03
CA GLU A 46 18.99 12.00 -7.29
C GLU A 46 17.86 10.99 -7.10
N ILE A 47 16.70 11.47 -6.67
CA ILE A 47 15.51 10.61 -6.46
C ILE A 47 15.11 9.91 -7.75
N ILE A 48 14.95 10.67 -8.85
CA ILE A 48 14.54 10.12 -10.15
C ILE A 48 15.59 9.14 -10.69
N ASN A 49 16.88 9.44 -10.52
CA ASN A 49 17.97 8.55 -10.93
C ASN A 49 17.90 7.20 -10.17
N GLU A 50 17.75 7.23 -8.85
CA GLU A 50 17.64 6.01 -8.03
C GLU A 50 16.43 5.16 -8.43
N TRP A 51 15.28 5.80 -8.66
CA TRP A 51 14.09 5.09 -9.13
C TRP A 51 14.31 4.47 -10.52
N ALA A 52 14.89 5.23 -11.45
CA ALA A 52 15.19 4.73 -12.80
C ALA A 52 16.19 3.56 -12.78
N LEU A 53 17.20 3.61 -11.91
CA LEU A 53 18.17 2.52 -11.74
C LEU A 53 17.49 1.25 -11.22
N ALA A 54 16.65 1.35 -10.18
CA ALA A 54 15.93 0.20 -9.65
C ALA A 54 15.03 -0.44 -10.71
N ILE A 55 14.31 0.37 -11.51
CA ILE A 55 13.46 -0.10 -12.59
C ILE A 55 14.28 -0.78 -13.70
N LYS A 56 15.41 -0.17 -14.10
CA LYS A 56 16.32 -0.75 -15.11
C LYS A 56 16.86 -2.11 -14.66
N ASP A 57 17.24 -2.24 -13.41
CA ASP A 57 17.75 -3.51 -12.88
C ASP A 57 16.71 -4.63 -12.99
N SER A 58 15.44 -4.36 -12.66
CA SER A 58 14.37 -5.33 -12.88
C SER A 58 14.19 -5.65 -14.38
N ILE A 59 14.27 -4.66 -15.27
CA ILE A 59 14.12 -4.84 -16.71
C ILE A 59 15.23 -5.73 -17.29
N CYS A 60 16.44 -5.72 -16.74
CA CYS A 60 17.56 -6.55 -17.20
C CYS A 60 17.28 -8.06 -17.13
N PHE A 61 16.30 -8.50 -16.37
CA PHE A 61 15.88 -9.90 -16.32
C PHE A 61 14.86 -10.29 -17.40
N ALA A 62 14.42 -9.34 -18.23
CA ALA A 62 13.48 -9.62 -19.32
C ALA A 62 14.22 -10.05 -20.59
N GLU A 63 13.76 -11.14 -21.20
CA GLU A 63 14.27 -11.61 -22.50
C GLU A 63 13.77 -10.75 -23.67
N LEU A 64 12.65 -10.06 -23.48
CA LEU A 64 12.00 -9.20 -24.47
C LEU A 64 11.90 -7.77 -23.97
N PRO A 65 11.90 -6.77 -24.85
CA PRO A 65 11.77 -5.37 -24.46
C PRO A 65 10.51 -5.11 -23.61
N VAL A 66 10.68 -4.59 -22.41
CA VAL A 66 9.59 -4.15 -21.56
C VAL A 66 9.32 -2.67 -21.83
N ARG A 67 8.08 -2.33 -22.12
CA ARG A 67 7.66 -0.97 -22.50
C ARG A 67 6.61 -0.39 -21.57
N LYS A 68 6.21 -1.13 -20.54
CA LYS A 68 5.14 -0.77 -19.62
C LYS A 68 5.63 -0.81 -18.18
N VAL A 69 5.36 0.25 -17.45
CA VAL A 69 5.72 0.41 -16.03
C VAL A 69 4.48 0.88 -15.29
N GLY A 70 4.05 0.13 -14.29
CA GLY A 70 3.02 0.53 -13.35
C GLY A 70 3.67 0.94 -12.03
N ILE A 71 3.33 2.10 -11.51
CA ILE A 71 3.95 2.68 -10.32
C ILE A 71 2.89 2.96 -9.26
N ALA A 72 3.00 2.28 -8.12
CA ALA A 72 2.31 2.62 -6.90
C ALA A 72 3.02 3.82 -6.25
N MET A 73 2.30 4.90 -6.03
CA MET A 73 2.85 6.18 -5.57
C MET A 73 1.98 6.76 -4.45
N PRO A 74 2.57 7.16 -3.32
CA PRO A 74 1.81 7.85 -2.28
C PRO A 74 1.34 9.22 -2.77
N GLY A 75 0.25 9.72 -2.18
CA GLY A 75 -0.26 11.06 -2.44
C GLY A 75 0.33 12.13 -1.50
N PRO A 76 0.03 13.43 -1.80
CA PRO A 76 -0.80 13.94 -2.92
C PRO A 76 -0.10 13.86 -4.28
N PHE A 77 -0.77 13.32 -5.28
CA PHE A 77 -0.22 13.11 -6.61
C PHE A 77 -1.33 13.15 -7.68
N ASP A 78 -1.10 13.80 -8.81
CA ASP A 78 -1.97 13.68 -9.97
C ASP A 78 -1.59 12.42 -10.77
N TYR A 79 -2.28 11.34 -10.51
CA TYR A 79 -2.01 10.04 -11.13
C TYR A 79 -2.28 10.04 -12.65
N THR A 80 -3.17 10.91 -13.11
CA THR A 80 -3.50 11.03 -14.54
C THR A 80 -2.40 11.76 -15.31
N GLN A 81 -1.91 12.87 -14.79
CA GLN A 81 -0.86 13.65 -15.44
C GLN A 81 0.55 13.23 -15.02
N GLY A 82 0.70 12.52 -13.90
CA GLY A 82 1.99 12.10 -13.34
C GLY A 82 2.73 13.25 -12.65
N ILE A 83 2.01 14.16 -11.98
CA ILE A 83 2.57 15.34 -11.30
C ILE A 83 2.52 15.14 -9.79
N SER A 84 3.65 15.37 -9.12
CA SER A 84 3.74 15.32 -7.66
C SER A 84 3.26 16.62 -7.03
N TYR A 85 2.39 16.50 -6.02
CA TYR A 85 1.98 17.61 -5.15
C TYR A 85 2.39 17.39 -3.68
N MET A 86 3.34 16.47 -3.44
CA MET A 86 3.88 16.24 -2.11
C MET A 86 4.71 17.42 -1.65
N LYS A 87 4.34 17.99 -0.51
CA LYS A 87 5.03 19.14 0.10
C LYS A 87 4.80 19.13 1.62
N ASN A 88 5.83 19.45 2.39
CA ASN A 88 5.80 19.52 3.85
C ASN A 88 5.39 18.17 4.50
N GLN A 89 5.77 17.04 3.89
CA GLN A 89 5.50 15.69 4.37
C GLN A 89 6.78 14.95 4.80
N ASN A 90 7.91 15.65 4.88
CA ASN A 90 9.23 15.07 5.12
C ASN A 90 9.64 14.01 4.11
N LYS A 91 9.03 14.00 2.93
CA LYS A 91 9.36 13.10 1.82
C LYS A 91 9.01 13.75 0.49
N PHE A 92 9.94 13.66 -0.45
CA PHE A 92 9.75 14.05 -1.85
C PHE A 92 9.39 15.52 -2.10
N ASP A 93 9.69 16.41 -1.16
CA ASP A 93 9.40 17.85 -1.28
C ASP A 93 10.05 18.47 -2.51
N SER A 94 11.24 17.96 -2.92
CA SER A 94 11.95 18.40 -4.14
C SER A 94 11.25 18.02 -5.45
N LEU A 95 10.26 17.13 -5.39
CA LEU A 95 9.45 16.72 -6.55
C LEU A 95 8.18 17.56 -6.73
N TYR A 96 7.88 18.50 -5.82
CA TYR A 96 6.67 19.30 -5.87
C TYR A 96 6.51 20.05 -7.20
N GLY A 97 5.38 19.85 -7.87
CA GLY A 97 5.04 20.47 -9.16
C GLY A 97 5.74 19.87 -10.38
N LEU A 98 6.62 18.86 -10.20
CA LEU A 98 7.32 18.22 -11.32
C LEU A 98 6.45 17.13 -11.95
N ASN A 99 6.55 17.00 -13.28
CA ASN A 99 5.96 15.89 -14.01
C ASN A 99 6.89 14.67 -13.94
N ILE A 100 6.61 13.79 -12.99
CA ILE A 100 7.41 12.59 -12.70
C ILE A 100 7.35 11.59 -13.85
N ARG A 101 6.21 11.50 -14.56
CA ARG A 101 6.09 10.63 -15.73
C ARG A 101 7.12 10.96 -16.80
N ASN A 102 7.28 12.24 -17.12
CA ASN A 102 8.22 12.68 -18.14
C ASN A 102 9.67 12.46 -17.69
N LEU A 103 9.97 12.71 -16.41
CA LEU A 103 11.32 12.50 -15.87
C LEU A 103 11.72 11.03 -15.92
N ILE A 104 10.84 10.12 -15.48
CA ILE A 104 11.09 8.68 -15.55
C ILE A 104 11.13 8.20 -17.00
N SER A 105 10.23 8.68 -17.88
CA SER A 105 10.22 8.38 -19.31
C SER A 105 11.58 8.69 -19.96
N THR A 106 12.10 9.87 -19.71
CA THR A 106 13.42 10.29 -20.22
C THR A 106 14.53 9.42 -19.69
N SER A 107 14.54 9.13 -18.38
CA SER A 107 15.59 8.34 -17.74
C SER A 107 15.60 6.88 -18.19
N LEU A 108 14.42 6.31 -18.47
CA LEU A 108 14.30 4.91 -18.91
C LEU A 108 14.40 4.72 -20.43
N GLY A 109 14.18 5.77 -21.24
CA GLY A 109 14.00 5.64 -22.68
C GLY A 109 12.71 4.91 -23.06
N ILE A 110 11.70 4.92 -22.21
CA ILE A 110 10.37 4.35 -22.43
C ILE A 110 9.40 5.48 -22.73
N HIS A 111 8.52 5.31 -23.72
CA HIS A 111 7.52 6.32 -24.04
C HIS A 111 6.61 6.62 -22.81
N SER A 112 6.29 7.89 -22.58
CA SER A 112 5.54 8.34 -21.40
C SER A 112 4.18 7.67 -21.26
N GLU A 113 3.52 7.30 -22.37
CA GLU A 113 2.27 6.54 -22.37
C GLU A 113 2.41 5.10 -21.82
N GLY A 114 3.64 4.59 -21.76
CA GLY A 114 3.94 3.30 -21.14
C GLY A 114 4.08 3.37 -19.61
N ILE A 115 4.06 4.57 -19.01
CA ILE A 115 4.27 4.76 -17.58
C ILE A 115 2.95 5.20 -16.91
N HIS A 116 2.47 4.42 -15.97
CA HIS A 116 1.19 4.65 -15.29
C HIS A 116 1.39 4.73 -13.79
N PHE A 117 0.71 5.68 -13.16
CA PHE A 117 0.71 5.86 -11.71
C PHE A 117 -0.65 5.54 -11.13
N SER A 118 -0.65 4.98 -9.94
CA SER A 118 -1.86 4.76 -9.13
C SER A 118 -1.51 4.92 -7.64
N ASN A 119 -2.51 5.21 -6.82
CA ASN A 119 -2.34 5.31 -5.39
C ASN A 119 -1.84 3.97 -4.80
N ASP A 120 -0.97 4.02 -3.78
CA ASP A 120 -0.33 2.86 -3.16
C ASP A 120 -1.35 1.91 -2.49
N ALA A 121 -2.33 2.44 -1.73
CA ALA A 121 -3.38 1.61 -1.12
C ALA A 121 -4.32 1.00 -2.18
N ALA A 122 -4.64 1.75 -3.24
CA ALA A 122 -5.40 1.21 -4.37
C ALA A 122 -4.61 0.11 -5.08
N CYS A 123 -3.30 0.30 -5.29
CA CYS A 123 -2.43 -0.74 -5.84
C CYS A 123 -2.37 -1.98 -4.93
N PHE A 124 -2.29 -1.80 -3.61
CA PHE A 124 -2.34 -2.91 -2.67
C PHE A 124 -3.57 -3.80 -2.91
N LEU A 125 -4.76 -3.22 -2.89
CA LEU A 125 -6.00 -3.97 -3.11
C LEU A 125 -6.07 -4.54 -4.53
N GLN A 126 -5.65 -3.77 -5.55
CA GLN A 126 -5.63 -4.24 -6.94
C GLN A 126 -4.71 -5.46 -7.13
N GLY A 127 -3.61 -5.55 -6.39
CA GLY A 127 -2.72 -6.70 -6.41
C GLY A 127 -3.40 -7.97 -5.92
N GLU A 128 -4.10 -7.90 -4.80
CA GLU A 128 -4.88 -9.01 -4.26
C GLU A 128 -6.00 -9.45 -5.21
N LEU A 129 -6.73 -8.48 -5.80
CA LEU A 129 -7.74 -8.76 -6.83
C LEU A 129 -7.13 -9.40 -8.09
N PHE A 130 -5.95 -8.95 -8.50
CA PHE A 130 -5.30 -9.41 -9.73
C PHE A 130 -4.84 -10.87 -9.64
N VAL A 131 -4.32 -11.30 -8.47
CA VAL A 131 -3.85 -12.70 -8.29
C VAL A 131 -4.93 -13.63 -7.78
N ALA A 132 -6.08 -13.12 -7.35
CA ALA A 132 -7.17 -13.95 -6.86
C ALA A 132 -7.59 -14.96 -7.95
N LYS A 133 -7.69 -16.23 -7.55
CA LYS A 133 -8.15 -17.31 -8.46
C LYS A 133 -9.66 -17.27 -8.66
N GLU A 134 -10.38 -16.79 -7.65
CA GLU A 134 -11.83 -16.63 -7.64
C GLU A 134 -12.16 -15.14 -7.60
N ASN A 135 -13.30 -14.76 -8.13
CA ASN A 135 -13.78 -13.39 -8.01
C ASN A 135 -14.04 -13.09 -6.53
N LEU A 136 -13.40 -12.02 -6.03
CA LEU A 136 -13.72 -11.51 -4.71
C LEU A 136 -15.09 -10.81 -4.75
N PRO A 137 -15.78 -10.69 -3.60
CA PRO A 137 -17.05 -9.96 -3.53
C PRO A 137 -16.92 -8.52 -4.04
N ASP A 138 -17.99 -7.99 -4.65
CA ASP A 138 -18.01 -6.62 -5.19
C ASP A 138 -17.70 -5.57 -4.12
N TYR A 139 -18.07 -5.83 -2.87
CA TYR A 139 -17.84 -4.96 -1.72
C TYR A 139 -16.57 -5.35 -0.95
N THR A 140 -15.47 -5.52 -1.67
CA THR A 140 -14.15 -5.79 -1.06
C THR A 140 -13.44 -4.48 -0.72
N ALA A 141 -12.86 -4.42 0.48
CA ALA A 141 -11.98 -3.33 0.90
C ALA A 141 -10.57 -3.84 1.21
N GLY A 142 -9.58 -2.99 1.01
CA GLY A 142 -8.20 -3.22 1.41
C GLY A 142 -7.73 -2.14 2.37
N PHE A 143 -7.09 -2.53 3.46
CA PHE A 143 -6.48 -1.59 4.40
C PHE A 143 -5.02 -1.95 4.62
N THR A 144 -4.13 -0.96 4.46
CA THR A 144 -2.72 -1.10 4.80
C THR A 144 -2.46 -0.46 6.16
N LEU A 145 -2.06 -1.30 7.12
CA LEU A 145 -1.79 -0.93 8.51
C LEU A 145 -0.27 -0.88 8.72
N GLY A 146 0.29 0.32 8.82
CA GLY A 146 1.73 0.52 8.91
C GLY A 146 2.10 1.91 9.45
N THR A 147 3.12 2.55 8.90
CA THR A 147 3.50 3.93 9.24
C THR A 147 2.29 4.87 9.13
N GLY A 148 1.47 4.70 8.08
CA GLY A 148 0.17 5.34 7.90
C GLY A 148 -0.95 4.30 7.81
N PHE A 149 -2.16 4.80 7.53
CA PHE A 149 -3.38 4.02 7.31
C PHE A 149 -3.86 4.21 5.86
N GLY A 150 -3.52 3.26 4.98
CA GLY A 150 -4.02 3.26 3.61
C GLY A 150 -5.35 2.52 3.50
N SER A 151 -6.19 2.95 2.56
CA SER A 151 -7.53 2.37 2.37
C SER A 151 -7.93 2.36 0.90
N ALA A 152 -8.47 1.25 0.44
CA ALA A 152 -9.00 1.11 -0.91
C ALA A 152 -10.30 0.29 -0.88
N ILE A 153 -11.15 0.53 -1.87
CA ILE A 153 -12.40 -0.22 -2.09
C ILE A 153 -12.48 -0.67 -3.55
N THR A 154 -13.30 -1.69 -3.81
CA THR A 154 -13.61 -2.06 -5.19
C THR A 154 -14.77 -1.22 -5.73
N GLU A 155 -14.57 -0.67 -6.93
CA GLU A 155 -15.62 -0.08 -7.75
C GLU A 155 -15.55 -0.71 -9.15
N MET A 156 -16.62 -1.34 -9.60
CA MET A 156 -16.68 -2.04 -10.90
C MET A 156 -15.49 -2.99 -11.12
N ASN A 157 -15.15 -3.79 -10.11
CA ASN A 157 -14.03 -4.74 -10.12
C ASN A 157 -12.62 -4.09 -10.28
N VAL A 158 -12.49 -2.81 -9.99
CA VAL A 158 -11.21 -2.10 -9.94
C VAL A 158 -11.04 -1.51 -8.55
N ALA A 159 -9.84 -1.60 -8.00
CA ALA A 159 -9.55 -0.97 -6.72
C ALA A 159 -9.39 0.55 -6.91
N VAL A 160 -9.97 1.32 -6.02
CA VAL A 160 -9.84 2.78 -5.97
C VAL A 160 -9.46 3.22 -4.56
N ASP A 161 -8.69 4.30 -4.45
CA ASP A 161 -8.37 4.90 -3.16
C ASP A 161 -9.64 5.39 -2.47
N ALA A 162 -9.89 4.90 -1.26
CA ALA A 162 -11.03 5.32 -0.45
C ALA A 162 -10.75 6.59 0.38
N ASN A 163 -9.48 7.00 0.45
CA ASN A 163 -9.01 8.20 1.16
C ASN A 163 -9.50 8.30 2.62
N LEU A 164 -9.55 7.15 3.32
CA LEU A 164 -10.08 7.09 4.67
C LEU A 164 -9.06 7.38 5.77
N TRP A 165 -7.78 7.58 5.43
CA TRP A 165 -6.76 7.94 6.41
C TRP A 165 -7.12 9.23 7.19
N CYS A 166 -7.71 10.22 6.51
CA CYS A 166 -8.15 11.48 7.10
C CYS A 166 -9.64 11.50 7.48
N ALA A 167 -10.34 10.36 7.37
CA ALA A 167 -11.74 10.27 7.72
C ALA A 167 -11.95 10.50 9.22
N PRO A 168 -13.01 11.23 9.62
CA PRO A 168 -13.31 11.47 11.03
C PRO A 168 -13.49 10.15 11.79
N PHE A 169 -12.75 10.01 12.87
CA PHE A 169 -12.86 8.85 13.75
C PHE A 169 -12.52 9.25 15.21
N LYS A 170 -13.43 8.98 16.13
CA LYS A 170 -13.34 9.41 17.53
C LYS A 170 -13.06 10.94 17.63
N GLN A 171 -11.94 11.33 18.23
CA GLN A 171 -11.55 12.75 18.40
C GLN A 171 -10.53 13.22 17.39
N GLY A 172 -10.26 12.44 16.34
CA GLY A 172 -9.27 12.72 15.30
C GLY A 172 -9.63 12.10 13.98
N THR A 173 -8.62 11.56 13.31
CA THR A 173 -8.73 10.84 12.04
C THR A 173 -8.53 9.35 12.22
N ALA A 174 -8.89 8.56 11.23
CA ALA A 174 -8.67 7.12 11.26
C ALA A 174 -7.17 6.77 11.44
N GLU A 175 -6.27 7.50 10.76
CA GLU A 175 -4.83 7.28 10.88
C GLU A 175 -4.30 7.52 12.30
N ASP A 176 -4.88 8.44 13.06
CA ASP A 176 -4.47 8.70 14.43
C ASP A 176 -4.70 7.50 15.38
N TYR A 177 -5.56 6.55 14.99
CA TYR A 177 -5.90 5.36 15.77
C TYR A 177 -5.48 4.04 15.13
N LEU A 178 -5.15 4.03 13.83
CA LEU A 178 -4.94 2.80 13.05
C LEU A 178 -3.55 2.73 12.40
N SER A 179 -2.57 3.46 12.93
CA SER A 179 -1.19 3.50 12.42
C SER A 179 -0.15 3.17 13.50
N THR A 180 1.11 3.00 13.08
CA THR A 180 2.26 2.79 13.98
C THR A 180 2.38 3.90 15.01
N ARG A 181 2.08 5.17 14.63
CA ARG A 181 2.13 6.31 15.55
C ARG A 181 1.24 6.09 16.77
N TRP A 182 0.04 5.54 16.59
CA TRP A 182 -0.85 5.23 17.70
C TRP A 182 -0.21 4.28 18.72
N PHE A 183 0.44 3.22 18.27
CA PHE A 183 1.13 2.26 19.13
C PHE A 183 2.27 2.92 19.91
N VAL A 184 3.14 3.65 19.21
CA VAL A 184 4.30 4.33 19.80
C VAL A 184 3.88 5.31 20.89
N GLU A 185 2.91 6.18 20.59
CA GLU A 185 2.42 7.18 21.56
C GLU A 185 1.72 6.54 22.76
N ASN A 186 0.90 5.52 22.54
CA ASN A 186 0.17 4.87 23.63
C ASN A 186 1.08 3.98 24.48
N TYR A 187 2.10 3.35 23.91
CA TYR A 187 3.12 2.64 24.66
C TYR A 187 3.90 3.61 25.55
N GLN A 188 4.37 4.72 24.98
CA GLN A 188 5.09 5.75 25.74
C GLN A 188 4.24 6.35 26.88
N LYS A 189 2.96 6.64 26.64
CA LYS A 189 2.03 7.15 27.66
C LYS A 189 1.85 6.20 28.85
N ARG A 190 1.86 4.87 28.58
CA ARG A 190 1.62 3.85 29.63
C ARG A 190 2.89 3.47 30.41
N THR A 191 4.04 3.51 29.75
CA THR A 191 5.30 3.01 30.32
C THR A 191 6.33 4.09 30.61
N GLY A 192 6.24 5.26 29.97
CA GLY A 192 7.29 6.29 29.95
C GLY A 192 8.46 5.98 29.02
N PHE A 193 8.54 4.76 28.44
CA PHE A 193 9.61 4.37 27.52
C PHE A 193 9.23 4.61 26.05
N ILE A 194 10.23 4.95 25.23
CA ILE A 194 10.05 5.20 23.82
C ILE A 194 10.55 3.97 23.04
N LEU A 195 9.65 3.34 22.26
CA LEU A 195 9.96 2.38 21.22
C LEU A 195 9.44 2.95 19.91
N THR A 196 10.13 2.72 18.79
CA THR A 196 9.94 3.49 17.56
C THR A 196 8.99 2.86 16.56
N ASP A 197 8.65 1.59 16.74
CA ASP A 197 7.80 0.83 15.82
C ASP A 197 7.09 -0.32 16.54
N VAL A 198 6.11 -0.93 15.86
CA VAL A 198 5.27 -1.99 16.42
C VAL A 198 6.05 -3.28 16.67
N LEU A 199 7.05 -3.58 15.84
CA LEU A 199 7.89 -4.76 16.01
C LEU A 199 8.70 -4.66 17.31
N SER A 200 9.38 -3.53 17.53
CA SER A 200 10.14 -3.28 18.77
C SER A 200 9.24 -3.28 20.00
N ILE A 201 8.02 -2.72 19.90
CA ILE A 201 7.02 -2.80 20.99
C ILE A 201 6.66 -4.26 21.28
N THR A 202 6.44 -5.08 20.27
CA THR A 202 6.04 -6.49 20.42
C THR A 202 7.16 -7.34 21.03
N GLU A 203 8.42 -7.10 20.62
CA GLU A 203 9.57 -7.92 21.03
C GLU A 203 10.19 -7.49 22.35
N GLN A 204 10.24 -6.18 22.62
CA GLN A 204 11.00 -5.61 23.73
C GLN A 204 10.11 -4.94 24.79
N GLY A 205 8.83 -4.75 24.49
CA GLY A 205 7.88 -4.08 25.38
C GLY A 205 7.45 -4.95 26.56
N ASP A 206 6.88 -4.29 27.59
CA ASP A 206 6.19 -4.96 28.68
C ASP A 206 5.01 -5.76 28.12
N GLN A 207 5.03 -7.08 28.29
CA GLN A 207 4.08 -7.99 27.65
C GLN A 207 2.62 -7.76 28.08
N HIS A 208 2.39 -7.27 29.31
CA HIS A 208 1.04 -6.94 29.76
C HIS A 208 0.53 -5.70 29.01
N ILE A 209 1.34 -4.66 28.92
CA ILE A 209 1.01 -3.43 28.19
C ILE A 209 0.88 -3.69 26.68
N VAL A 210 1.74 -4.53 26.12
CA VAL A 210 1.65 -4.97 24.71
C VAL A 210 0.30 -5.65 24.44
N ALA A 211 -0.12 -6.58 25.30
CA ALA A 211 -1.41 -7.25 25.14
C ALA A 211 -2.60 -6.27 25.22
N GLU A 212 -2.58 -5.31 26.14
CA GLU A 212 -3.61 -4.27 26.24
C GLU A 212 -3.64 -3.38 25.00
N LEU A 213 -2.47 -2.99 24.46
CA LEU A 213 -2.39 -2.16 23.24
C LEU A 213 -3.00 -2.88 22.04
N PHE A 214 -2.68 -4.15 21.83
CA PHE A 214 -3.25 -4.89 20.73
C PHE A 214 -4.75 -5.15 20.89
N ASP A 215 -5.23 -5.36 22.11
CA ASP A 215 -6.67 -5.45 22.41
C ASP A 215 -7.39 -4.13 22.05
N ASP A 216 -6.85 -3.01 22.50
CA ASP A 216 -7.40 -1.67 22.17
C ASP A 216 -7.32 -1.35 20.68
N PHE A 217 -6.23 -1.72 20.02
CA PHE A 217 -6.11 -1.55 18.57
C PHE A 217 -7.16 -2.38 17.80
N GLY A 218 -7.37 -3.63 18.22
CA GLY A 218 -8.40 -4.49 17.65
C GLY A 218 -9.80 -3.91 17.81
N LYS A 219 -10.10 -3.33 19.00
CA LYS A 219 -11.35 -2.59 19.26
C LYS A 219 -11.47 -1.37 18.35
N ASN A 220 -10.40 -0.54 18.24
CA ASN A 220 -10.40 0.63 17.38
C ASN A 220 -10.68 0.27 15.92
N LEU A 221 -10.01 -0.76 15.40
CA LEU A 221 -10.25 -1.22 14.04
C LEU A 221 -11.68 -1.74 13.86
N GLY A 222 -12.19 -2.52 14.82
CA GLY A 222 -13.58 -3.01 14.80
C GLY A 222 -14.59 -1.87 14.78
N GLU A 223 -14.44 -0.89 15.67
CA GLU A 223 -15.29 0.30 15.73
C GLU A 223 -15.24 1.10 14.42
N PHE A 224 -14.04 1.30 13.85
CA PHE A 224 -13.88 1.98 12.56
C PHE A 224 -14.61 1.23 11.44
N LEU A 225 -14.42 -0.07 11.34
CA LEU A 225 -15.08 -0.89 10.31
C LEU A 225 -16.60 -0.83 10.43
N LEU A 226 -17.14 -0.88 11.65
CA LEU A 226 -18.58 -0.80 11.91
C LEU A 226 -19.14 0.60 11.62
N PHE A 227 -18.40 1.65 11.99
CA PHE A 227 -18.82 3.03 11.76
C PHE A 227 -19.02 3.34 10.27
N TYR A 228 -18.13 2.84 9.42
CA TYR A 228 -18.19 3.04 7.97
C TYR A 228 -18.94 1.93 7.20
N TYR A 229 -19.33 0.83 7.88
CA TYR A 229 -19.99 -0.31 7.24
C TYR A 229 -21.23 0.09 6.44
N TYR A 230 -22.10 0.91 7.00
CA TYR A 230 -23.35 1.28 6.33
C TYR A 230 -23.15 2.15 5.08
N LYS A 231 -22.03 2.85 5.00
CA LYS A 231 -21.66 3.65 3.83
C LYS A 231 -21.07 2.79 2.72
N TYR A 232 -20.15 1.91 3.06
CA TYR A 232 -19.36 1.15 2.09
C TYR A 232 -19.86 -0.28 1.89
N LYS A 233 -20.60 -0.82 2.83
CA LYS A 233 -21.20 -2.17 2.81
C LYS A 233 -20.18 -3.27 2.51
N TRP A 234 -18.93 -3.09 2.93
CA TRP A 234 -17.88 -4.07 2.71
C TRP A 234 -18.18 -5.40 3.41
N GLU A 235 -18.07 -6.48 2.64
CA GLU A 235 -18.31 -7.84 3.12
C GLU A 235 -17.00 -8.61 3.27
N TYR A 236 -15.97 -8.18 2.54
CA TYR A 236 -14.67 -8.82 2.50
C TYR A 236 -13.57 -7.77 2.66
N ILE A 237 -12.73 -7.95 3.68
CA ILE A 237 -11.67 -7.00 4.02
C ILE A 237 -10.34 -7.71 3.99
N ILE A 238 -9.38 -7.13 3.25
CA ILE A 238 -8.00 -7.60 3.17
C ILE A 238 -7.13 -6.62 3.96
N LEU A 239 -6.44 -7.12 4.98
CA LEU A 239 -5.50 -6.35 5.80
C LEU A 239 -4.07 -6.62 5.33
N GLY A 240 -3.31 -5.57 5.09
CA GLY A 240 -1.88 -5.60 4.78
C GLY A 240 -1.08 -4.60 5.61
N GLY A 241 0.18 -4.41 5.25
CA GLY A 241 1.11 -3.57 6.00
C GLY A 241 1.73 -4.27 7.22
N SER A 242 2.75 -3.66 7.82
CA SER A 242 3.56 -4.29 8.86
C SER A 242 2.78 -4.67 10.12
N ILE A 243 1.77 -3.87 10.51
CA ILE A 243 0.93 -4.18 11.69
C ILE A 243 0.07 -5.42 11.44
N SER A 244 -0.32 -5.70 10.19
CA SER A 244 -1.12 -6.87 9.87
C SER A 244 -0.42 -8.20 10.18
N LEU A 245 0.92 -8.21 10.25
CA LEU A 245 1.71 -9.37 10.64
C LEU A 245 1.45 -9.78 12.10
N ALA A 246 1.05 -8.81 12.93
CA ALA A 246 0.66 -9.05 14.33
C ALA A 246 -0.85 -9.36 14.47
N TYR A 247 -1.56 -9.71 13.38
CA TYR A 247 -2.99 -10.01 13.37
C TYR A 247 -3.45 -10.92 14.52
N PRO A 248 -2.75 -12.02 14.86
CA PRO A 248 -3.19 -12.89 15.95
C PRO A 248 -3.34 -12.18 17.30
N LEU A 249 -2.61 -11.07 17.53
CA LEU A 249 -2.64 -10.34 18.80
C LEU A 249 -3.89 -9.44 18.92
N PHE A 250 -4.38 -8.86 17.83
CA PHE A 250 -5.55 -7.98 17.83
C PHE A 250 -6.83 -8.60 17.26
N ALA A 251 -6.72 -9.75 16.58
CA ALA A 251 -7.87 -10.43 16.00
C ALA A 251 -8.97 -10.76 17.01
N PRO A 252 -8.68 -11.24 18.23
CA PRO A 252 -9.74 -11.56 19.18
C PRO A 252 -10.65 -10.39 19.49
N ALA A 253 -10.09 -9.20 19.75
CA ALA A 253 -10.86 -7.99 20.05
C ALA A 253 -11.64 -7.52 18.83
N LEU A 254 -10.98 -7.45 17.65
CA LEU A 254 -11.60 -7.10 16.37
C LEU A 254 -12.81 -8.01 16.05
N LEU A 255 -12.60 -9.32 16.06
CA LEU A 255 -13.65 -10.27 15.69
C LEU A 255 -14.80 -10.29 16.68
N ASN A 256 -14.53 -10.05 17.97
CA ASN A 256 -15.57 -9.91 18.98
C ASN A 256 -16.48 -8.70 18.70
N GLN A 257 -15.91 -7.55 18.35
CA GLN A 257 -16.68 -6.36 17.95
C GLN A 257 -17.59 -6.63 16.75
N LEU A 258 -17.04 -7.24 15.69
CA LEU A 258 -17.82 -7.57 14.49
C LEU A 258 -18.94 -8.56 14.79
N LYS A 259 -18.65 -9.60 15.58
CA LYS A 259 -19.63 -10.62 15.97
C LYS A 259 -20.79 -10.03 16.78
N GLN A 260 -20.51 -9.15 17.74
CA GLN A 260 -21.55 -8.49 18.54
C GLN A 260 -22.48 -7.63 17.69
N SER A 261 -21.97 -7.01 16.66
CA SER A 261 -22.72 -6.14 15.74
C SER A 261 -23.47 -6.90 14.66
N ARG A 262 -23.28 -8.23 14.55
CA ARG A 262 -23.95 -9.13 13.59
C ARG A 262 -23.77 -8.72 12.12
N VAL A 263 -22.66 -8.03 11.78
CA VAL A 263 -22.34 -7.68 10.39
C VAL A 263 -21.56 -8.81 9.70
N PRO A 264 -21.86 -9.13 8.44
CA PRO A 264 -21.26 -10.25 7.73
C PRO A 264 -19.89 -9.86 7.11
N ILE A 265 -18.94 -9.39 7.93
CA ILE A 265 -17.61 -9.00 7.45
C ILE A 265 -16.64 -10.18 7.59
N THR A 266 -16.00 -10.55 6.49
CA THR A 266 -14.90 -11.52 6.46
C THR A 266 -13.56 -10.77 6.42
N ILE A 267 -12.67 -11.07 7.38
CA ILE A 267 -11.30 -10.51 7.43
C ILE A 267 -10.32 -11.53 6.86
N LYS A 268 -9.43 -11.07 5.99
CA LYS A 268 -8.28 -11.83 5.47
C LYS A 268 -7.00 -11.02 5.60
N ILE A 269 -5.90 -11.72 5.79
CA ILE A 269 -4.57 -11.10 5.73
C ILE A 269 -4.04 -11.27 4.31
N SER A 270 -3.42 -10.21 3.80
CA SER A 270 -2.76 -10.20 2.48
C SER A 270 -1.82 -11.39 2.32
N LYS A 271 -1.92 -12.07 1.18
CA LYS A 271 -1.01 -13.16 0.81
C LYS A 271 0.22 -12.67 0.05
N LEU A 272 0.09 -11.54 -0.62
CA LEU A 272 1.18 -10.93 -1.38
C LEU A 272 2.15 -10.13 -0.50
N GLY A 273 1.71 -9.74 0.71
CA GLY A 273 2.53 -8.95 1.63
C GLY A 273 3.06 -7.67 0.97
N GLU A 274 4.37 -7.46 1.04
CA GLU A 274 5.03 -6.27 0.46
C GLU A 274 4.95 -6.22 -1.07
N SER A 275 4.70 -7.34 -1.75
CA SER A 275 4.59 -7.35 -3.22
C SER A 275 3.23 -6.90 -3.73
N ALA A 276 2.23 -6.74 -2.86
CA ALA A 276 0.86 -6.45 -3.27
C ALA A 276 0.75 -5.15 -4.08
N ALA A 277 1.41 -4.07 -3.64
CA ALA A 277 1.34 -2.78 -4.32
C ALA A 277 1.99 -2.82 -5.71
N LEU A 278 3.18 -3.40 -5.84
CA LEU A 278 3.83 -3.50 -7.15
C LEU A 278 3.09 -4.43 -8.12
N VAL A 279 2.51 -5.54 -7.63
CA VAL A 279 1.67 -6.44 -8.43
C VAL A 279 0.41 -5.72 -8.90
N GLY A 280 -0.20 -4.95 -8.01
CA GLY A 280 -1.39 -4.15 -8.33
C GLY A 280 -1.11 -3.05 -9.35
N ALA A 281 0.02 -2.35 -9.22
CA ALA A 281 0.44 -1.34 -10.18
C ALA A 281 0.60 -1.95 -11.59
N ALA A 282 1.22 -3.13 -11.71
CA ALA A 282 1.30 -3.86 -12.98
C ALA A 282 -0.08 -4.33 -13.46
N GLY A 283 -0.94 -4.79 -12.54
CA GLY A 283 -2.30 -5.22 -12.83
C GLY A 283 -3.20 -4.12 -13.43
N TYR A 284 -3.08 -2.88 -12.95
CA TYR A 284 -3.76 -1.73 -13.56
C TYR A 284 -3.37 -1.52 -15.02
N VAL A 285 -2.06 -1.55 -15.30
CA VAL A 285 -1.54 -1.37 -16.66
C VAL A 285 -2.05 -2.46 -17.60
N SER A 286 -2.15 -3.70 -17.11
CA SER A 286 -2.69 -4.82 -17.87
C SER A 286 -4.15 -4.62 -18.27
N LYS A 287 -4.99 -4.11 -17.35
CA LYS A 287 -6.41 -3.84 -17.61
C LYS A 287 -6.64 -2.74 -18.65
N LEU A 288 -5.84 -1.66 -18.63
CA LEU A 288 -5.95 -0.56 -19.57
C LEU A 288 -5.77 -0.97 -21.04
N HIS A 289 -5.20 -2.13 -21.31
CA HIS A 289 -4.89 -2.61 -22.65
C HIS A 289 -5.64 -3.91 -23.01
N SER A 290 -6.61 -4.30 -22.21
CA SER A 290 -7.46 -5.48 -22.45
C SER A 290 -8.84 -5.12 -23.04
N VAL A 291 -9.02 -3.83 -23.40
CA VAL A 291 -10.23 -3.31 -24.06
C VAL A 291 -10.01 -3.18 -25.56
#